data_812c65ec4b2e25d5220bc50df9b3a32a
#
_entry.id   812c65ec4b2e25d5220bc50df9b3a32a
#
_cell.length_a   1.000
_cell.length_b   1.000
_cell.length_c   1.000
_cell.angle_alpha   90.00
_cell.angle_beta   90.00
_cell.angle_gamma   90.00
#
_symmetry.space_group_name_H-M   'P 1'
#
loop_
_entity.id
_entity.type
_entity.pdbx_description
1 polymer ?
#
loop_
_entity_poly.entity_id
_entity_poly.type
_entity_poly.pdbx_seq_one_letter_code
_entity_poly.pdbx_strand_id
1 'polypeptide(L)'
;MKIVISHGSGGIGTAETFARDFFESKGYEVHLIDYFTPHGIRNLAWGAGKYQDHHDCTFSEMFKVDFPEGDIIHIGFSLGAFLGIINHERFVHNYLFYPGCIAFTQSMLEKDYTNASVIVGTEDTGQNKYNAFKELLKHPPAMHYYLAGAHHAFMITDIDRQFDMVRYGIPKGVMDQQEFDELKPNHKYLSERYGHKTLRTILKSNNDYRMQYLTIIEEEIREHRTKF
;
A
#
# COMPACT_ATOMS: atom_id res chain seq x y z
N MET A 1 -4.65 14.09 -16.74
CA MET A 1 -4.05 13.51 -15.51
C MET A 1 -5.16 12.84 -14.72
N LYS A 2 -5.03 11.58 -14.39
CA LYS A 2 -6.00 10.74 -13.68
C LYS A 2 -5.46 10.37 -12.30
N ILE A 3 -6.34 10.13 -11.35
CA ILE A 3 -5.96 9.61 -10.04
C ILE A 3 -6.37 8.14 -9.96
N VAL A 4 -5.42 7.30 -9.60
CA VAL A 4 -5.65 5.88 -9.33
C VAL A 4 -5.46 5.61 -7.86
N ILE A 5 -6.42 4.97 -7.23
CA ILE A 5 -6.39 4.63 -5.80
C ILE A 5 -6.39 3.12 -5.66
N SER A 6 -5.40 2.56 -4.95
CA SER A 6 -5.32 1.12 -4.65
C SER A 6 -5.46 0.84 -3.17
N HIS A 7 -6.26 -0.18 -2.88
CA HIS A 7 -6.70 -0.52 -1.54
C HIS A 7 -5.65 -1.30 -0.72
N GLY A 8 -5.85 -1.29 0.60
CA GLY A 8 -5.08 -2.13 1.52
C GLY A 8 -5.53 -3.60 1.52
N SER A 9 -4.97 -4.38 2.43
CA SER A 9 -5.29 -5.82 2.59
C SER A 9 -6.75 -6.10 2.96
N GLY A 10 -7.51 -5.09 3.34
CA GLY A 10 -8.95 -5.19 3.63
C GLY A 10 -9.86 -5.16 2.40
N GLY A 11 -9.32 -4.93 1.19
CA GLY A 11 -10.14 -4.62 0.01
C GLY A 11 -10.53 -3.14 -0.03
N ILE A 12 -11.35 -2.76 -1.01
CA ILE A 12 -11.88 -1.38 -1.11
C ILE A 12 -12.77 -1.11 0.11
N GLY A 13 -12.40 -0.10 0.87
CA GLY A 13 -13.07 0.29 2.11
C GLY A 13 -13.30 1.79 2.23
N THR A 14 -13.45 2.25 3.48
CA THR A 14 -13.76 3.66 3.75
C THR A 14 -12.59 4.60 3.48
N ALA A 15 -11.35 4.15 3.55
CA ALA A 15 -10.20 4.98 3.20
C ALA A 15 -10.20 5.33 1.71
N GLU A 16 -10.38 4.32 0.87
CA GLU A 16 -10.35 4.43 -0.57
C GLU A 16 -11.55 5.22 -1.10
N THR A 17 -12.75 4.91 -0.60
CA THR A 17 -13.97 5.63 -1.01
C THR A 17 -13.96 7.08 -0.55
N PHE A 18 -13.46 7.37 0.65
CA PHE A 18 -13.32 8.74 1.12
C PHE A 18 -12.31 9.54 0.27
N ALA A 19 -11.17 8.95 -0.06
CA ALA A 19 -10.17 9.61 -0.91
C ALA A 19 -10.72 9.84 -2.33
N ARG A 20 -11.43 8.85 -2.91
CA ARG A 20 -12.12 9.01 -4.19
C ARG A 20 -13.08 10.20 -4.15
N ASP A 21 -14.02 10.21 -3.19
CA ASP A 21 -15.07 11.23 -3.09
C ASP A 21 -14.45 12.63 -2.89
N PHE A 22 -13.35 12.72 -2.14
CA PHE A 22 -12.60 13.96 -1.97
C PHE A 22 -12.07 14.48 -3.32
N PHE A 23 -11.34 13.65 -4.10
CA PHE A 23 -10.75 14.10 -5.35
C PHE A 23 -11.80 14.31 -6.46
N GLU A 24 -12.85 13.48 -6.53
CA GLU A 24 -13.97 13.71 -7.45
C GLU A 24 -14.68 15.04 -7.17
N SER A 25 -14.83 15.43 -5.88
CA SER A 25 -15.38 16.74 -5.50
C SER A 25 -14.53 17.93 -5.98
N LYS A 26 -13.25 17.70 -6.28
CA LYS A 26 -12.31 18.67 -6.85
C LYS A 26 -12.22 18.60 -8.39
N GLY A 27 -13.04 17.75 -9.02
CA GLY A 27 -13.11 17.61 -10.47
C GLY A 27 -12.02 16.72 -11.09
N TYR A 28 -11.41 15.84 -10.31
CA TYR A 28 -10.48 14.85 -10.85
C TYR A 28 -11.22 13.61 -11.35
N GLU A 29 -10.69 12.98 -12.40
CA GLU A 29 -11.10 11.63 -12.82
C GLU A 29 -10.39 10.63 -11.90
N VAL A 30 -11.16 9.83 -11.13
CA VAL A 30 -10.64 8.91 -10.13
C VAL A 30 -11.03 7.47 -10.46
N HIS A 31 -10.05 6.56 -10.36
CA HIS A 31 -10.22 5.13 -10.57
C HIS A 31 -9.84 4.37 -9.30
N LEU A 32 -10.76 3.59 -8.75
CA LEU A 32 -10.46 2.62 -7.70
C LEU A 32 -10.01 1.32 -8.35
N ILE A 33 -8.82 0.84 -8.01
CA ILE A 33 -8.29 -0.42 -8.51
C ILE A 33 -8.60 -1.54 -7.52
N ASP A 34 -9.45 -2.48 -7.96
CA ASP A 34 -9.73 -3.72 -7.24
C ASP A 34 -8.88 -4.85 -7.83
N TYR A 35 -7.76 -5.13 -7.18
CA TYR A 35 -6.86 -6.20 -7.57
C TYR A 35 -7.12 -7.52 -6.81
N PHE A 36 -8.20 -7.60 -6.04
CA PHE A 36 -8.63 -8.77 -5.31
C PHE A 36 -9.74 -9.57 -6.00
N THR A 37 -10.79 -8.88 -6.42
CA THR A 37 -11.98 -9.53 -7.02
C THR A 37 -11.65 -10.41 -8.24
N PRO A 38 -10.72 -10.06 -9.15
CA PRO A 38 -10.34 -10.92 -10.27
C PRO A 38 -9.78 -12.28 -9.84
N HIS A 39 -9.26 -12.38 -8.62
CA HIS A 39 -8.69 -13.60 -8.04
C HIS A 39 -9.58 -14.25 -6.98
N GLY A 40 -10.84 -13.82 -6.86
CA GLY A 40 -11.78 -14.33 -5.86
C GLY A 40 -11.42 -13.98 -4.42
N ILE A 41 -10.52 -13.03 -4.21
CA ILE A 41 -10.09 -12.56 -2.90
C ILE A 41 -11.04 -11.48 -2.42
N ARG A 42 -11.50 -11.56 -1.17
CA ARG A 42 -12.28 -10.50 -0.53
C ARG A 42 -11.44 -9.62 0.39
N ASN A 43 -10.54 -10.24 1.11
CA ASN A 43 -9.58 -9.55 1.96
C ASN A 43 -8.39 -10.46 2.27
N LEU A 44 -7.25 -9.87 2.58
CA LEU A 44 -6.04 -10.52 3.09
C LEU A 44 -5.71 -10.04 4.51
N ALA A 45 -6.71 -9.56 5.24
CA ALA A 45 -6.54 -9.14 6.63
C ALA A 45 -6.32 -10.39 7.51
N TRP A 46 -5.11 -10.89 7.50
CA TRP A 46 -4.66 -12.03 8.31
C TRP A 46 -4.63 -11.65 9.79
N GLY A 47 -5.78 -11.72 10.40
CA GLY A 47 -6.02 -11.46 11.79
C GLY A 47 -7.47 -11.78 12.16
N ALA A 48 -7.77 -11.93 13.43
CA ALA A 48 -9.11 -12.27 13.94
C ALA A 48 -9.68 -13.64 13.51
N GLY A 49 -8.82 -14.63 13.23
CA GLY A 49 -9.26 -16.04 13.05
C GLY A 49 -10.06 -16.33 11.78
N LYS A 50 -10.07 -15.41 10.81
CA LYS A 50 -10.73 -15.59 9.51
C LYS A 50 -9.68 -15.63 8.40
N TYR A 51 -9.10 -16.80 8.20
CA TYR A 51 -8.17 -17.04 7.11
C TYR A 51 -8.94 -17.54 5.89
N GLN A 52 -8.82 -16.84 4.76
CA GLN A 52 -9.20 -17.40 3.47
C GLN A 52 -7.98 -18.13 2.91
N ASP A 53 -8.02 -19.48 2.96
CA ASP A 53 -6.84 -20.30 2.67
C ASP A 53 -6.75 -20.80 1.22
N HIS A 54 -7.61 -20.33 0.32
CA HIS A 54 -7.75 -20.91 -1.02
C HIS A 54 -7.54 -19.91 -2.14
N HIS A 55 -6.38 -19.22 -2.10
CA HIS A 55 -5.99 -18.37 -3.24
C HIS A 55 -4.87 -19.07 -4.00
N ASP A 56 -5.17 -19.46 -5.24
CA ASP A 56 -4.20 -20.12 -6.13
C ASP A 56 -3.27 -19.11 -6.85
N CYS A 57 -3.64 -17.83 -6.90
CA CYS A 57 -2.81 -16.78 -7.51
C CYS A 57 -1.58 -16.45 -6.66
N THR A 58 -0.56 -15.93 -7.30
CA THR A 58 0.62 -15.34 -6.64
C THR A 58 0.43 -13.84 -6.39
N PHE A 59 1.28 -13.23 -5.54
CA PHE A 59 1.30 -11.77 -5.40
C PHE A 59 1.68 -11.09 -6.71
N SER A 60 2.61 -11.68 -7.47
CA SER A 60 3.02 -11.17 -8.78
C SER A 60 1.85 -11.12 -9.75
N GLU A 61 1.02 -12.17 -9.83
CA GLU A 61 -0.20 -12.20 -10.64
C GLU A 61 -1.24 -11.19 -10.16
N MET A 62 -1.48 -11.14 -8.83
CA MET A 62 -2.44 -10.23 -8.23
C MET A 62 -2.13 -8.74 -8.50
N PHE A 63 -0.84 -8.39 -8.59
CA PHE A 63 -0.41 -7.02 -8.85
C PHE A 63 -0.23 -6.67 -10.34
N LYS A 64 -0.50 -7.61 -11.25
CA LYS A 64 -0.64 -7.33 -12.69
C LYS A 64 -2.00 -6.70 -12.95
N VAL A 65 -2.04 -5.39 -12.92
CA VAL A 65 -3.26 -4.58 -13.03
C VAL A 65 -3.23 -3.76 -14.31
N ASP A 66 -4.36 -3.68 -14.98
CA ASP A 66 -4.56 -2.76 -16.09
C ASP A 66 -4.85 -1.35 -15.53
N PHE A 67 -3.92 -0.45 -15.78
CA PHE A 67 -4.09 0.96 -15.42
C PHE A 67 -4.67 1.76 -16.58
N PRO A 68 -5.45 2.83 -16.31
CA PRO A 68 -5.92 3.71 -17.38
C PRO A 68 -4.73 4.32 -18.14
N GLU A 69 -4.95 4.64 -19.42
CA GLU A 69 -3.94 5.31 -20.24
C GLU A 69 -3.72 6.76 -19.81
N GLY A 70 -2.53 7.31 -20.10
CA GLY A 70 -2.13 8.69 -19.87
C GLY A 70 -1.39 8.90 -18.55
N ASP A 71 -1.33 10.15 -18.12
CA ASP A 71 -0.63 10.58 -16.90
C ASP A 71 -1.44 10.17 -15.66
N ILE A 72 -0.83 9.37 -14.79
CA ILE A 72 -1.47 8.82 -13.61
C ILE A 72 -0.73 9.29 -12.35
N ILE A 73 -1.50 9.81 -11.41
CA ILE A 73 -1.09 9.96 -10.01
C ILE A 73 -1.66 8.75 -9.25
N HIS A 74 -0.80 8.02 -8.57
CA HIS A 74 -1.21 6.88 -7.77
C HIS A 74 -1.28 7.24 -6.29
N ILE A 75 -2.32 6.73 -5.60
CA ILE A 75 -2.49 6.81 -4.15
C ILE A 75 -2.72 5.39 -3.64
N GLY A 76 -1.73 4.85 -2.94
CA GLY A 76 -1.78 3.47 -2.44
C GLY A 76 -1.85 3.41 -0.93
N PHE A 77 -2.75 2.57 -0.40
CA PHE A 77 -2.91 2.33 1.03
C PHE A 77 -2.38 0.96 1.42
N SER A 78 -1.44 0.88 2.36
CA SER A 78 -0.90 -0.37 2.90
C SER A 78 -0.41 -1.32 1.78
N LEU A 79 -1.11 -2.41 1.51
CA LEU A 79 -0.80 -3.35 0.41
C LEU A 79 -0.92 -2.67 -0.97
N GLY A 80 -1.85 -1.72 -1.13
CA GLY A 80 -1.96 -0.90 -2.34
C GLY A 80 -0.75 0.02 -2.54
N ALA A 81 -0.11 0.48 -1.48
CA ALA A 81 1.16 1.18 -1.59
C ALA A 81 2.28 0.25 -2.08
N PHE A 82 2.25 -1.02 -1.72
CA PHE A 82 3.19 -2.00 -2.26
C PHE A 82 2.93 -2.30 -3.74
N LEU A 83 1.67 -2.37 -4.18
CA LEU A 83 1.31 -2.39 -5.60
C LEU A 83 1.91 -1.18 -6.33
N GLY A 84 1.84 0.00 -5.72
CA GLY A 84 2.46 1.22 -6.25
C GLY A 84 3.98 1.14 -6.38
N ILE A 85 4.67 0.48 -5.44
CA ILE A 85 6.11 0.22 -5.52
C ILE A 85 6.43 -0.71 -6.71
N ILE A 86 5.67 -1.77 -6.88
CA ILE A 86 5.89 -2.76 -7.96
C ILE A 86 5.70 -2.12 -9.34
N ASN A 87 4.64 -1.31 -9.50
CA ASN A 87 4.24 -0.69 -10.76
C ASN A 87 4.70 0.77 -10.88
N HIS A 88 5.73 1.16 -10.13
CA HIS A 88 6.16 2.55 -9.95
C HIS A 88 6.33 3.34 -11.26
N GLU A 89 6.88 2.72 -12.29
CA GLU A 89 7.16 3.33 -13.61
C GLU A 89 5.88 3.75 -14.37
N ARG A 90 4.71 3.29 -13.94
CA ARG A 90 3.42 3.66 -14.52
C ARG A 90 2.90 5.03 -14.05
N PHE A 91 3.51 5.61 -13.03
CA PHE A 91 2.99 6.77 -12.33
C PHE A 91 3.88 8.00 -12.49
N VAL A 92 3.27 9.16 -12.79
CA VAL A 92 3.96 10.46 -12.77
C VAL A 92 4.34 10.83 -11.35
N HIS A 93 3.47 10.48 -10.38
CA HIS A 93 3.75 10.57 -8.95
C HIS A 93 3.05 9.46 -8.17
N ASN A 94 3.66 9.03 -7.07
CA ASN A 94 3.19 7.91 -6.28
C ASN A 94 3.12 8.25 -4.78
N TYR A 95 1.92 8.41 -4.24
CA TYR A 95 1.68 8.64 -2.81
C TYR A 95 1.46 7.31 -2.09
N LEU A 96 2.40 6.94 -1.23
CA LEU A 96 2.48 5.65 -0.55
C LEU A 96 2.11 5.80 0.94
N PHE A 97 0.86 5.52 1.28
CA PHE A 97 0.38 5.57 2.65
C PHE A 97 0.69 4.29 3.40
N TYR A 98 1.42 4.39 4.50
CA TYR A 98 1.79 3.28 5.40
C TYR A 98 2.09 1.95 4.65
N PRO A 99 3.12 1.90 3.79
CA PRO A 99 3.35 0.81 2.85
C PRO A 99 3.43 -0.56 3.51
N GLY A 100 2.51 -1.47 3.11
CA GLY A 100 2.43 -2.85 3.58
C GLY A 100 3.28 -3.80 2.75
N CYS A 101 4.59 -3.63 2.75
CA CYS A 101 5.51 -4.42 1.90
C CYS A 101 5.56 -5.90 2.30
N ILE A 102 5.52 -6.79 1.31
CA ILE A 102 5.57 -8.23 1.52
C ILE A 102 7.01 -8.76 1.45
N ALA A 103 7.70 -8.47 0.35
CA ALA A 103 9.08 -8.86 0.07
C ALA A 103 9.68 -7.87 -0.94
N PHE A 104 10.99 -7.91 -1.15
CA PHE A 104 11.69 -7.06 -2.11
C PHE A 104 12.60 -7.89 -2.98
N THR A 105 12.66 -7.55 -4.26
CA THR A 105 13.60 -8.11 -5.20
C THR A 105 14.69 -7.09 -5.54
N GLN A 106 15.79 -7.55 -6.11
CA GLN A 106 16.85 -6.66 -6.56
C GLN A 106 16.32 -5.63 -7.58
N SER A 107 15.45 -6.06 -8.48
CA SER A 107 14.86 -5.16 -9.48
C SER A 107 14.05 -4.02 -8.87
N MET A 108 13.36 -4.26 -7.74
CA MET A 108 12.64 -3.21 -7.01
C MET A 108 13.60 -2.21 -6.35
N LEU A 109 14.76 -2.66 -5.85
CA LEU A 109 15.74 -1.79 -5.21
C LEU A 109 16.47 -0.84 -6.18
N GLU A 110 16.54 -1.21 -7.45
CA GLU A 110 17.23 -0.46 -8.49
C GLU A 110 16.36 0.61 -9.17
N LYS A 111 15.04 0.58 -8.93
CA LYS A 111 14.11 1.57 -9.49
C LYS A 111 14.34 2.96 -8.90
N ASP A 112 13.97 3.98 -9.66
CA ASP A 112 14.02 5.37 -9.24
C ASP A 112 12.67 5.79 -8.62
N TYR A 113 12.65 5.97 -7.30
CA TYR A 113 11.45 6.39 -6.55
C TYR A 113 11.43 7.90 -6.25
N THR A 114 12.25 8.71 -6.91
CA THR A 114 12.29 10.16 -6.66
C THR A 114 10.97 10.88 -6.93
N ASN A 115 10.07 10.27 -7.72
CA ASN A 115 8.69 10.74 -7.92
C ASN A 115 7.69 10.08 -6.94
N ALA A 116 8.14 9.59 -5.79
CA ALA A 116 7.27 9.06 -4.75
C ALA A 116 7.32 9.90 -3.47
N SER A 117 6.19 9.95 -2.78
CA SER A 117 6.03 10.50 -1.43
C SER A 117 5.50 9.43 -0.50
N VAL A 118 6.12 9.25 0.67
CA VAL A 118 5.75 8.23 1.65
C VAL A 118 5.17 8.89 2.89
N ILE A 119 3.99 8.45 3.31
CA ILE A 119 3.24 8.98 4.44
C ILE A 119 3.04 7.87 5.48
N VAL A 120 3.64 8.01 6.65
CA VAL A 120 3.67 6.97 7.68
C VAL A 120 3.39 7.53 9.07
N GLY A 121 2.74 6.74 9.91
CA GLY A 121 2.54 7.06 11.32
C GLY A 121 3.74 6.65 12.18
N THR A 122 4.10 7.46 13.19
CA THR A 122 5.18 7.11 14.12
C THR A 122 4.85 5.91 15.00
N GLU A 123 3.56 5.64 15.25
CA GLU A 123 3.05 4.50 16.01
C GLU A 123 2.69 3.29 15.14
N ASP A 124 3.02 3.34 13.85
CA ASP A 124 2.76 2.24 12.93
C ASP A 124 3.77 1.11 13.10
N THR A 125 3.36 0.07 13.80
CA THR A 125 4.17 -1.16 13.98
C THR A 125 4.23 -2.02 12.72
N GLY A 126 3.46 -1.69 11.66
CA GLY A 126 3.42 -2.39 10.36
C GLY A 126 4.64 -2.20 9.48
N GLN A 127 5.42 -1.16 9.71
CA GLN A 127 6.42 -0.60 8.79
C GLN A 127 7.79 -1.30 8.76
N ASN A 128 8.01 -2.35 9.55
CA ASN A 128 9.36 -2.95 9.69
C ASN A 128 9.99 -3.40 8.37
N LYS A 129 9.20 -3.86 7.39
CA LYS A 129 9.72 -4.26 6.08
C LYS A 129 9.99 -3.05 5.20
N TYR A 130 9.08 -2.08 5.19
CA TYR A 130 9.32 -0.84 4.43
C TYR A 130 10.59 -0.12 4.92
N ASN A 131 10.82 -0.04 6.23
CA ASN A 131 12.02 0.55 6.77
C ASN A 131 13.29 -0.19 6.31
N ALA A 132 13.27 -1.54 6.28
CA ALA A 132 14.37 -2.31 5.73
C ALA A 132 14.56 -2.09 4.23
N PHE A 133 13.48 -1.97 3.46
CA PHE A 133 13.50 -1.64 2.04
C PHE A 133 14.13 -0.27 1.79
N LYS A 134 13.65 0.75 2.49
CA LYS A 134 14.13 2.13 2.36
C LYS A 134 15.65 2.25 2.51
N GLU A 135 16.24 1.52 3.46
CA GLU A 135 17.69 1.52 3.71
C GLU A 135 18.50 0.88 2.56
N LEU A 136 17.85 0.07 1.71
CA LEU A 136 18.49 -0.62 0.59
C LEU A 136 18.26 0.07 -0.76
N LEU A 137 17.36 1.08 -0.82
CA LEU A 137 17.02 1.78 -2.07
C LEU A 137 18.21 2.57 -2.61
N LYS A 138 18.45 2.42 -3.90
CA LYS A 138 19.45 3.21 -4.64
C LYS A 138 18.97 4.66 -4.85
N HIS A 139 17.70 4.83 -5.16
CA HIS A 139 17.05 6.12 -5.41
C HIS A 139 15.76 6.21 -4.56
N PRO A 140 15.86 6.65 -3.30
CA PRO A 140 14.73 6.66 -2.38
C PRO A 140 13.69 7.72 -2.75
N PRO A 141 12.45 7.58 -2.23
CA PRO A 141 11.40 8.60 -2.36
C PRO A 141 11.88 10.00 -1.97
N ALA A 142 11.44 11.01 -2.74
CA ALA A 142 11.83 12.39 -2.51
C ALA A 142 11.34 12.93 -1.15
N MET A 143 10.15 12.49 -0.73
CA MET A 143 9.51 12.98 0.49
C MET A 143 9.09 11.84 1.42
N HIS A 144 9.35 12.05 2.72
CA HIS A 144 8.87 11.18 3.78
C HIS A 144 8.16 12.03 4.84
N TYR A 145 6.86 11.80 5.00
CA TYR A 145 6.03 12.44 6.01
C TYR A 145 5.83 11.50 7.20
N TYR A 146 6.30 11.90 8.37
CA TYR A 146 6.14 11.16 9.62
C TYR A 146 5.07 11.80 10.49
N LEU A 147 3.94 11.14 10.67
CA LEU A 147 2.78 11.64 11.40
C LEU A 147 2.86 11.25 12.87
N ALA A 148 3.07 12.22 13.74
CA ALA A 148 3.21 11.98 15.17
C ALA A 148 1.95 11.33 15.77
N GLY A 149 2.13 10.19 16.45
CA GLY A 149 1.03 9.45 17.09
C GLY A 149 0.05 8.77 16.13
N ALA A 150 0.25 8.82 14.81
CA ALA A 150 -0.58 8.08 13.89
C ALA A 150 -0.21 6.60 13.86
N HIS A 151 -1.22 5.74 13.81
CA HIS A 151 -1.11 4.29 13.70
C HIS A 151 -1.25 3.81 12.26
N HIS A 152 -1.08 2.50 12.02
CA HIS A 152 -1.41 1.90 10.73
C HIS A 152 -2.88 2.14 10.36
N ALA A 153 -3.14 2.40 9.08
CA ALA A 153 -4.49 2.61 8.54
C ALA A 153 -5.22 3.85 9.10
N PHE A 154 -4.49 4.91 9.49
CA PHE A 154 -5.09 6.15 9.99
C PHE A 154 -6.06 6.83 9.00
N MET A 155 -6.02 6.45 7.72
CA MET A 155 -6.95 6.92 6.67
C MET A 155 -8.33 6.24 6.73
N ILE A 156 -8.48 5.08 7.38
CA ILE A 156 -9.78 4.42 7.55
C ILE A 156 -10.66 5.27 8.48
N THR A 157 -11.94 5.43 8.13
CA THR A 157 -12.89 6.17 8.96
C THR A 157 -13.37 5.32 10.14
N ASP A 158 -13.56 5.97 11.29
CA ASP A 158 -14.27 5.41 12.45
C ASP A 158 -13.71 4.06 12.95
N ILE A 159 -12.39 3.89 12.85
CA ILE A 159 -11.71 2.74 13.39
C ILE A 159 -10.91 3.12 14.64
N ASP A 160 -11.20 2.45 15.75
CA ASP A 160 -10.39 2.46 16.97
C ASP A 160 -10.46 1.07 17.59
N ARG A 161 -9.53 0.21 17.16
CA ARG A 161 -9.49 -1.16 17.66
C ARG A 161 -8.09 -1.74 17.71
N GLN A 162 -7.91 -2.62 18.67
CA GLN A 162 -6.77 -3.52 18.69
C GLN A 162 -7.16 -4.87 18.09
N PHE A 163 -6.26 -5.47 17.35
CA PHE A 163 -6.41 -6.83 16.84
C PHE A 163 -5.06 -7.53 16.74
N ASP A 164 -5.11 -8.84 16.70
CA ASP A 164 -3.92 -9.65 16.54
C ASP A 164 -3.67 -9.88 15.04
N MET A 165 -2.60 -9.29 14.52
CA MET A 165 -2.18 -9.45 13.14
C MET A 165 -1.16 -10.58 13.02
N VAL A 166 -1.37 -11.47 12.05
CA VAL A 166 -0.37 -12.48 11.70
C VAL A 166 0.73 -11.84 10.86
N ARG A 167 1.97 -12.11 11.24
CA ARG A 167 3.16 -11.75 10.45
C ARG A 167 3.96 -12.99 10.13
N TYR A 168 4.27 -13.13 8.86
CA TYR A 168 5.11 -14.21 8.36
C TYR A 168 6.59 -13.86 8.49
N GLY A 169 7.41 -14.89 8.72
CA GLY A 169 8.86 -14.77 8.83
C GLY A 169 9.57 -14.59 7.50
N ILE A 170 8.89 -14.07 6.47
CA ILE A 170 9.52 -13.73 5.18
C ILE A 170 10.75 -12.85 5.44
N PRO A 171 11.93 -13.19 4.88
CA PRO A 171 13.17 -12.44 5.11
C PRO A 171 13.01 -10.94 4.87
N LYS A 172 13.71 -10.11 5.65
CA LYS A 172 13.76 -8.66 5.46
C LYS A 172 14.74 -8.23 4.37
N GLY A 173 15.60 -9.13 3.93
CA GLY A 173 16.57 -8.91 2.85
C GLY A 173 15.93 -9.04 1.47
N VAL A 174 16.79 -8.96 0.46
CA VAL A 174 16.39 -9.13 -0.94
C VAL A 174 16.00 -10.60 -1.17
N MET A 175 14.82 -10.77 -1.75
CA MET A 175 14.30 -12.08 -2.18
C MET A 175 14.69 -12.30 -3.65
N ASP A 176 14.94 -13.54 -4.02
CA ASP A 176 15.12 -13.91 -5.42
C ASP A 176 13.84 -13.62 -6.22
N GLN A 177 13.97 -13.20 -7.47
CA GLN A 177 12.83 -12.84 -8.31
C GLN A 177 11.90 -14.04 -8.54
N GLN A 178 12.45 -15.23 -8.77
CA GLN A 178 11.64 -16.43 -8.97
C GLN A 178 10.86 -16.76 -7.66
N GLU A 179 11.51 -16.66 -6.51
CA GLU A 179 10.86 -16.89 -5.22
C GLU A 179 9.72 -15.88 -4.99
N PHE A 180 9.92 -14.61 -5.38
CA PHE A 180 8.87 -13.59 -5.31
C PHE A 180 7.68 -13.91 -6.23
N ASP A 181 7.97 -14.34 -7.46
CA ASP A 181 6.93 -14.66 -8.45
C ASP A 181 6.09 -15.88 -8.07
N GLU A 182 6.65 -16.79 -7.24
CA GLU A 182 5.95 -17.96 -6.69
C GLU A 182 5.23 -17.66 -5.36
N LEU A 183 5.41 -16.47 -4.79
CA LEU A 183 4.89 -16.13 -3.46
C LEU A 183 3.38 -15.96 -3.49
N LYS A 184 2.65 -16.80 -2.74
CA LYS A 184 1.17 -16.81 -2.72
C LYS A 184 0.60 -16.06 -1.51
N PRO A 185 -0.51 -15.32 -1.67
CA PRO A 185 -1.25 -14.68 -0.57
C PRO A 185 -2.10 -15.70 0.20
N ASN A 186 -1.48 -16.78 0.68
CA ASN A 186 -2.14 -17.92 1.31
C ASN A 186 -1.54 -18.16 2.70
N HIS A 187 -2.38 -18.16 3.75
CA HIS A 187 -1.92 -18.30 5.14
C HIS A 187 -1.18 -19.61 5.38
N LYS A 188 -1.75 -20.72 4.93
CA LYS A 188 -1.16 -22.06 5.12
C LYS A 188 0.22 -22.12 4.45
N TYR A 189 0.29 -21.73 3.16
CA TYR A 189 1.54 -21.69 2.41
C TYR A 189 2.61 -20.82 3.08
N LEU A 190 2.25 -19.59 3.46
CA LEU A 190 3.19 -18.65 4.08
C LEU A 190 3.65 -19.12 5.47
N SER A 191 2.75 -19.72 6.25
CA SER A 191 3.06 -20.24 7.58
C SER A 191 3.98 -21.46 7.53
N GLU A 192 3.73 -22.39 6.61
CA GLU A 192 4.56 -23.58 6.42
C GLU A 192 5.95 -23.21 5.90
N ARG A 193 6.06 -22.25 4.97
CA ARG A 193 7.33 -21.87 4.35
C ARG A 193 8.20 -20.96 5.21
N TYR A 194 7.60 -19.98 5.90
CA TYR A 194 8.34 -18.92 6.60
C TYR A 194 8.06 -18.89 8.11
N GLY A 195 7.17 -19.70 8.60
CA GLY A 195 6.64 -19.56 9.95
C GLY A 195 5.82 -18.28 10.12
N HIS A 196 5.18 -18.13 11.26
CA HIS A 196 4.44 -16.90 11.57
C HIS A 196 4.49 -16.60 13.06
N LYS A 197 4.18 -15.34 13.40
CA LYS A 197 3.90 -14.89 14.75
C LYS A 197 2.72 -13.95 14.75
N THR A 198 2.00 -13.92 15.86
CA THR A 198 0.91 -12.98 16.07
C THR A 198 1.44 -11.77 16.81
N LEU A 199 1.14 -10.58 16.29
CA LEU A 199 1.50 -9.31 16.92
C LEU A 199 0.26 -8.48 17.14
N ARG A 200 0.14 -7.93 18.34
CA ARG A 200 -0.90 -6.96 18.65
C ARG A 200 -0.69 -5.69 17.83
N THR A 201 -1.68 -5.29 17.09
CA THR A 201 -1.67 -4.11 16.23
C THR A 201 -2.84 -3.22 16.59
N ILE A 202 -2.60 -1.91 16.60
CA ILE A 202 -3.62 -0.89 16.80
C ILE A 202 -3.96 -0.29 15.45
N LEU A 203 -5.24 -0.29 15.10
CA LEU A 203 -5.80 0.50 14.02
C LEU A 203 -6.58 1.64 14.64
N LYS A 204 -6.21 2.86 14.29
CA LYS A 204 -6.87 4.05 14.80
C LYS A 204 -6.99 5.08 13.69
N SER A 205 -8.22 5.54 13.44
CA SER A 205 -8.49 6.63 12.52
C SER A 205 -7.92 7.95 13.06
N ASN A 206 -7.55 8.83 12.12
CA ASN A 206 -7.20 10.21 12.45
C ASN A 206 -7.77 11.13 11.37
N ASN A 207 -8.93 11.72 11.68
CA ASN A 207 -9.66 12.57 10.74
C ASN A 207 -8.86 13.82 10.34
N ASP A 208 -8.10 14.40 11.26
CA ASP A 208 -7.30 15.60 11.01
C ASP A 208 -6.19 15.30 10.00
N TYR A 209 -5.43 14.23 10.21
CA TYR A 209 -4.40 13.81 9.27
C TYR A 209 -4.98 13.40 7.91
N ARG A 210 -6.13 12.70 7.91
CA ARG A 210 -6.79 12.30 6.66
C ARG A 210 -7.10 13.51 5.78
N MET A 211 -7.79 14.51 6.33
CA MET A 211 -8.14 15.71 5.59
C MET A 211 -6.91 16.53 5.20
N GLN A 212 -5.98 16.72 6.15
CA GLN A 212 -4.75 17.47 5.93
C GLN A 212 -3.95 16.91 4.74
N TYR A 213 -3.72 15.59 4.72
CA TYR A 213 -2.86 15.01 3.67
C TYR A 213 -3.54 14.89 2.32
N LEU A 214 -4.84 14.63 2.25
CA LEU A 214 -5.55 14.71 0.97
C LEU A 214 -5.53 16.14 0.41
N THR A 215 -5.60 17.15 1.26
CA THR A 215 -5.50 18.56 0.84
C THR A 215 -4.09 18.88 0.34
N ILE A 216 -3.03 18.48 1.04
CA ILE A 216 -1.65 18.65 0.61
C ILE A 216 -1.43 17.98 -0.76
N ILE A 217 -1.87 16.75 -0.92
CA ILE A 217 -1.76 16.03 -2.20
C ILE A 217 -2.50 16.78 -3.32
N GLU A 218 -3.70 17.26 -3.06
CA GLU A 218 -4.47 18.03 -4.05
C GLU A 218 -3.74 19.32 -4.46
N GLU A 219 -3.15 20.03 -3.51
CA GLU A 219 -2.35 21.23 -3.77
C GLU A 219 -1.12 20.90 -4.61
N GLU A 220 -0.37 19.85 -4.27
CA GLU A 220 0.79 19.39 -5.06
C GLU A 220 0.39 18.99 -6.49
N ILE A 221 -0.72 18.25 -6.65
CA ILE A 221 -1.25 17.87 -7.97
C ILE A 221 -1.61 19.12 -8.79
N ARG A 222 -2.25 20.10 -8.18
CA ARG A 222 -2.64 21.34 -8.85
C ARG A 222 -1.41 22.16 -9.30
N GLU A 223 -0.37 22.23 -8.47
CA GLU A 223 0.88 22.87 -8.84
C GLU A 223 1.59 22.17 -10.00
N HIS A 224 1.55 20.84 -10.04
CA HIS A 224 2.08 20.08 -11.16
C HIS A 224 1.31 20.37 -12.47
N ARG A 225 -0.02 20.53 -12.43
CA ARG A 225 -0.83 20.88 -13.62
C ARG A 225 -0.50 22.24 -14.20
N THR A 226 -0.04 23.18 -13.40
CA THR A 226 0.27 24.56 -13.88
C THR A 226 1.64 24.66 -14.51
N LYS A 227 2.49 23.63 -14.42
CA LYS A 227 3.84 23.59 -14.99
C LYS A 227 3.92 22.97 -16.38
N PHE A 228 2.80 22.41 -16.87
CA PHE A 228 2.62 21.85 -18.20
C PHE A 228 1.42 22.45 -18.91
#